data_cf3a011f99045feadd72faa2160e28aa
#
_entry.id   cf3a011f99045feadd72faa2160e28aa
#
_cell.length_a   1.000
_cell.length_b   1.000
_cell.length_c   1.000
_cell.angle_alpha   90.00
_cell.angle_beta   90.00
_cell.angle_gamma   90.00
#
_symmetry.space_group_name_H-M   'P 1'
#
loop_
_entity.id
_entity.type
_entity.pdbx_description
1 polymer ?
#
loop_
_entity_poly.entity_id
_entity_poly.type
_entity_poly.pdbx_seq_one_letter_code
_entity_poly.pdbx_strand_id
1 'polypeptide(L)'
;INESANMPAASTIKIPVMVEVFRQMALGDFDLYRQVTLEPTDRDDGWGDLAYAPTGARYNVSRLLTLMITQSDNTATNMLIRLVGRVHINQTMSRLGLRQTRLADYIRSDGDIRELRTSPLDMTELLDRMAHDRLIDAWSSRAMIAILTGQRHNGLLPEPLPAGTQIAHKTGTLHDTLNDVGIVYLSHAPYIIAVLTTGLPTLDAGRQFIRGVSRLAYDELAKFASWRETNALPTLLAPASAALPAASGASTDVSPDEKMWSPPAGTPDASSDAQPASPPLPSATAAPDLPLPAASAAPSSAATPDGR
;
A
#
# COMPACT_ATOMS: atom_id res chain seq x y z
N ILE A 1 20.50 -10.15 -0.77
CA ILE A 1 20.74 -11.50 -1.32
C ILE A 1 19.76 -11.68 -2.48
N ASN A 2 20.29 -11.95 -3.70
CA ASN A 2 19.47 -12.17 -4.90
C ASN A 2 18.44 -11.06 -5.17
N GLU A 3 18.78 -9.82 -4.85
CA GLU A 3 17.86 -8.68 -4.89
C GLU A 3 17.25 -8.45 -6.28
N SER A 4 17.98 -8.78 -7.33
CA SER A 4 17.54 -8.63 -8.73
C SER A 4 16.94 -9.90 -9.35
N ALA A 5 16.80 -10.98 -8.56
CA ALA A 5 16.22 -12.22 -9.05
C ALA A 5 14.77 -12.01 -9.49
N ASN A 6 14.44 -12.49 -10.70
CA ASN A 6 13.09 -12.48 -11.21
C ASN A 6 12.27 -13.59 -10.56
N MET A 7 11.35 -13.25 -9.68
CA MET A 7 10.62 -14.19 -8.82
C MET A 7 9.10 -14.09 -9.04
N PRO A 8 8.33 -15.13 -8.71
CA PRO A 8 6.88 -15.06 -8.67
C PRO A 8 6.45 -13.99 -7.66
N ALA A 9 5.69 -12.99 -8.14
CA ALA A 9 5.20 -11.91 -7.28
C ALA A 9 4.09 -12.35 -6.33
N ALA A 10 3.30 -13.34 -6.73
CA ALA A 10 2.04 -13.65 -6.05
C ALA A 10 1.22 -12.36 -5.85
N SER A 11 0.54 -12.21 -4.71
CA SER A 11 -0.27 -11.02 -4.44
C SER A 11 0.51 -9.74 -4.13
N THR A 12 1.85 -9.74 -4.10
CA THR A 12 2.61 -8.48 -3.99
C THR A 12 2.48 -7.64 -5.26
N ILE A 13 2.11 -8.25 -6.41
CA ILE A 13 1.79 -7.55 -7.67
C ILE A 13 0.64 -6.53 -7.52
N LYS A 14 -0.16 -6.62 -6.49
CA LYS A 14 -1.26 -5.70 -6.19
C LYS A 14 -0.76 -4.29 -5.82
N ILE A 15 0.50 -4.15 -5.36
CA ILE A 15 1.12 -2.84 -5.14
C ILE A 15 1.28 -2.09 -6.47
N PRO A 16 1.88 -2.64 -7.54
CA PRO A 16 1.86 -2.06 -8.88
C PRO A 16 0.48 -1.66 -9.40
N VAL A 17 -0.55 -2.49 -9.17
CA VAL A 17 -1.94 -2.15 -9.54
C VAL A 17 -2.41 -0.90 -8.79
N MET A 18 -2.19 -0.86 -7.47
CA MET A 18 -2.53 0.32 -6.64
C MET A 18 -1.82 1.58 -7.13
N VAL A 19 -0.54 1.50 -7.45
CA VAL A 19 0.25 2.62 -7.97
C VAL A 19 -0.36 3.18 -9.25
N GLU A 20 -0.76 2.32 -10.18
CA GLU A 20 -1.37 2.78 -11.44
C GLU A 20 -2.75 3.42 -11.21
N VAL A 21 -3.55 2.90 -10.28
CA VAL A 21 -4.82 3.52 -9.90
C VAL A 21 -4.59 4.94 -9.40
N PHE A 22 -3.65 5.14 -8.47
CA PHE A 22 -3.34 6.48 -7.95
C PHE A 22 -2.73 7.40 -9.01
N ARG A 23 -1.93 6.86 -9.93
CA ARG A 23 -1.36 7.65 -11.04
C ARG A 23 -2.47 8.19 -11.97
N GLN A 24 -3.43 7.37 -12.36
CA GLN A 24 -4.54 7.81 -13.21
C GLN A 24 -5.46 8.78 -12.47
N MET A 25 -5.66 8.60 -11.16
CA MET A 25 -6.37 9.59 -10.33
C MET A 25 -5.65 10.93 -10.31
N ALA A 26 -4.32 10.94 -10.14
CA ALA A 26 -3.53 12.17 -10.17
C ALA A 26 -3.57 12.89 -11.54
N LEU A 27 -3.82 12.16 -12.61
CA LEU A 27 -4.06 12.73 -13.95
C LEU A 27 -5.49 13.25 -14.16
N GLY A 28 -6.41 12.96 -13.22
CA GLY A 28 -7.81 13.42 -13.29
C GLY A 28 -8.73 12.47 -14.06
N ASP A 29 -8.29 11.26 -14.40
CA ASP A 29 -9.12 10.30 -15.17
C ASP A 29 -10.36 9.85 -14.38
N PHE A 30 -10.23 9.74 -13.07
CA PHE A 30 -11.31 9.42 -12.11
C PHE A 30 -10.85 9.74 -10.67
N ASP A 31 -11.78 9.61 -9.70
CA ASP A 31 -11.53 9.79 -8.27
C ASP A 31 -11.82 8.52 -7.44
N LEU A 32 -11.57 8.58 -6.13
CA LEU A 32 -11.83 7.47 -5.19
C LEU A 32 -13.31 7.06 -5.10
N TYR A 33 -14.24 7.95 -5.46
CA TYR A 33 -15.69 7.70 -5.42
C TYR A 33 -16.22 7.09 -6.71
N ARG A 34 -15.40 7.03 -7.77
CA ARG A 34 -15.75 6.38 -9.05
C ARG A 34 -16.30 4.99 -8.79
N GLN A 35 -17.54 4.74 -9.25
CA GLN A 35 -18.19 3.45 -9.16
C GLN A 35 -17.72 2.52 -10.28
N VAL A 36 -17.32 1.31 -9.91
CA VAL A 36 -16.96 0.21 -10.83
C VAL A 36 -17.97 -0.90 -10.62
N THR A 37 -18.54 -1.39 -11.72
CA THR A 37 -19.52 -2.49 -11.70
C THR A 37 -18.77 -3.82 -11.76
N LEU A 38 -19.15 -4.77 -10.90
CA LEU A 38 -18.64 -6.14 -10.94
C LEU A 38 -19.19 -6.87 -12.15
N GLU A 39 -18.28 -7.30 -13.03
CA GLU A 39 -18.59 -8.12 -14.20
C GLU A 39 -18.26 -9.60 -13.96
N PRO A 40 -18.92 -10.53 -14.67
CA PRO A 40 -18.60 -11.96 -14.54
C PRO A 40 -17.12 -12.29 -14.79
N THR A 41 -16.48 -11.55 -15.71
CA THR A 41 -15.07 -11.69 -16.08
C THR A 41 -14.09 -11.24 -15.00
N ASP A 42 -14.53 -10.45 -14.01
CA ASP A 42 -13.68 -10.02 -12.91
C ASP A 42 -13.51 -11.10 -11.84
N ARG A 43 -14.41 -12.10 -11.81
CA ARG A 43 -14.47 -13.08 -10.72
C ARG A 43 -13.26 -13.97 -10.66
N ASP A 44 -12.78 -14.15 -9.44
CA ASP A 44 -11.78 -15.14 -9.06
C ASP A 44 -12.06 -15.55 -7.61
N ASP A 45 -12.21 -16.84 -7.36
CA ASP A 45 -12.63 -17.42 -6.08
C ASP A 45 -11.44 -17.81 -5.18
N GLY A 46 -10.21 -17.51 -5.59
CA GLY A 46 -9.03 -17.89 -4.83
C GLY A 46 -8.89 -17.15 -3.50
N TRP A 47 -9.17 -15.83 -3.48
CA TRP A 47 -9.04 -15.00 -2.28
C TRP A 47 -10.00 -13.81 -2.31
N GLY A 48 -10.64 -13.56 -1.17
CA GLY A 48 -11.52 -12.42 -0.95
C GLY A 48 -13.01 -12.75 -1.09
N ASP A 49 -13.84 -11.79 -0.69
CA ASP A 49 -15.29 -11.98 -0.57
C ASP A 49 -16.06 -11.57 -1.82
N LEU A 50 -15.47 -10.72 -2.70
CA LEU A 50 -16.18 -10.19 -3.86
C LEU A 50 -16.47 -11.24 -4.94
N ALA A 51 -15.80 -12.39 -4.91
CA ALA A 51 -16.11 -13.50 -5.79
C ALA A 51 -17.58 -13.95 -5.68
N TYR A 52 -18.15 -13.84 -4.48
CA TYR A 52 -19.51 -14.27 -4.17
C TYR A 52 -20.56 -13.14 -4.23
N ALA A 53 -20.14 -11.92 -4.50
CA ALA A 53 -21.06 -10.79 -4.61
C ALA A 53 -21.95 -10.90 -5.86
N PRO A 54 -23.16 -10.33 -5.87
CA PRO A 54 -24.03 -10.35 -7.06
C PRO A 54 -23.35 -9.68 -8.26
N THR A 55 -23.48 -10.26 -9.45
CA THR A 55 -23.07 -9.60 -10.71
C THR A 55 -23.85 -8.29 -10.87
N GLY A 56 -23.18 -7.23 -11.32
CA GLY A 56 -23.76 -5.90 -11.40
C GLY A 56 -23.66 -5.09 -10.12
N ALA A 57 -23.19 -5.68 -9.00
CA ALA A 57 -22.87 -4.93 -7.79
C ALA A 57 -21.84 -3.83 -8.08
N ARG A 58 -21.99 -2.68 -7.42
CA ARG A 58 -21.13 -1.51 -7.67
C ARG A 58 -20.31 -1.19 -6.43
N TYR A 59 -19.05 -0.93 -6.64
CA TYR A 59 -18.09 -0.57 -5.59
C TYR A 59 -17.29 0.66 -6.02
N ASN A 60 -17.06 1.57 -5.11
CA ASN A 60 -16.15 2.68 -5.39
C ASN A 60 -14.68 2.23 -5.38
N VAL A 61 -13.82 2.99 -6.07
CA VAL A 61 -12.38 2.70 -6.19
C VAL A 61 -11.72 2.57 -4.81
N SER A 62 -12.08 3.44 -3.85
CA SER A 62 -11.53 3.37 -2.47
C SER A 62 -11.81 2.02 -1.81
N ARG A 63 -13.04 1.50 -1.94
CA ARG A 63 -13.40 0.19 -1.38
C ARG A 63 -12.64 -0.94 -2.05
N LEU A 64 -12.52 -0.89 -3.38
CA LEU A 64 -11.77 -1.91 -4.14
C LEU A 64 -10.29 -1.91 -3.76
N LEU A 65 -9.64 -0.74 -3.64
CA LEU A 65 -8.26 -0.62 -3.18
C LEU A 65 -8.07 -1.22 -1.78
N THR A 66 -8.98 -0.91 -0.87
CA THR A 66 -8.95 -1.45 0.49
C THR A 66 -9.05 -2.98 0.48
N LEU A 67 -10.02 -3.55 -0.23
CA LEU A 67 -10.19 -5.01 -0.31
C LEU A 67 -9.00 -5.70 -0.98
N MET A 68 -8.51 -5.15 -2.10
CA MET A 68 -7.35 -5.65 -2.83
C MET A 68 -6.11 -5.77 -1.95
N ILE A 69 -5.84 -4.79 -1.13
CA ILE A 69 -4.63 -4.75 -0.30
C ILE A 69 -4.84 -5.47 1.03
N THR A 70 -5.89 -5.11 1.79
CA THR A 70 -6.04 -5.57 3.18
C THR A 70 -6.49 -7.02 3.30
N GLN A 71 -7.31 -7.50 2.38
CA GLN A 71 -7.83 -8.88 2.32
C GLN A 71 -7.24 -9.68 1.15
N SER A 72 -6.44 -9.04 0.32
CA SER A 72 -5.91 -9.66 -0.88
C SER A 72 -6.98 -10.13 -1.88
N ASP A 73 -8.16 -9.46 -1.93
CA ASP A 73 -9.29 -9.84 -2.78
C ASP A 73 -8.91 -9.81 -4.27
N ASN A 74 -9.01 -10.98 -4.93
CA ASN A 74 -8.64 -11.14 -6.33
C ASN A 74 -9.67 -10.52 -7.27
N THR A 75 -10.95 -10.64 -6.96
CA THR A 75 -12.03 -10.02 -7.75
C THR A 75 -11.93 -8.50 -7.71
N ALA A 76 -11.70 -7.89 -6.54
CA ALA A 76 -11.43 -6.45 -6.44
C ALA A 76 -10.20 -6.04 -7.26
N THR A 77 -9.16 -6.87 -7.26
CA THR A 77 -7.95 -6.64 -8.06
C THR A 77 -8.27 -6.62 -9.55
N ASN A 78 -9.03 -7.60 -10.04
CA ASN A 78 -9.41 -7.71 -11.45
C ASN A 78 -10.29 -6.53 -11.89
N MET A 79 -11.24 -6.10 -11.06
CA MET A 79 -12.03 -4.89 -11.32
C MET A 79 -11.13 -3.66 -11.50
N LEU A 80 -10.10 -3.50 -10.66
CA LEU A 80 -9.15 -2.40 -10.77
C LEU A 80 -8.21 -2.55 -11.98
N ILE A 81 -7.73 -3.76 -12.29
CA ILE A 81 -6.94 -4.03 -13.51
C ILE A 81 -7.77 -3.68 -14.76
N ARG A 82 -9.03 -4.04 -14.79
CA ARG A 82 -9.94 -3.68 -15.90
C ARG A 82 -10.14 -2.15 -15.99
N LEU A 83 -10.27 -1.47 -14.85
CA LEU A 83 -10.44 -0.02 -14.80
C LEU A 83 -9.23 0.72 -15.39
N VAL A 84 -8.01 0.38 -14.94
CA VAL A 84 -6.80 1.13 -15.29
C VAL A 84 -6.05 0.56 -16.50
N GLY A 85 -6.29 -0.69 -16.84
CA GLY A 85 -5.65 -1.37 -17.97
C GLY A 85 -4.28 -1.99 -17.62
N ARG A 86 -4.15 -3.29 -17.86
CA ARG A 86 -2.91 -4.06 -17.66
C ARG A 86 -1.69 -3.46 -18.36
N VAL A 87 -1.88 -2.96 -19.57
CA VAL A 87 -0.81 -2.34 -20.35
C VAL A 87 -0.25 -1.10 -19.63
N HIS A 88 -1.12 -0.28 -19.07
CA HIS A 88 -0.70 0.94 -18.37
C HIS A 88 0.05 0.59 -17.07
N ILE A 89 -0.39 -0.43 -16.31
CA ILE A 89 0.34 -0.91 -15.13
C ILE A 89 1.79 -1.25 -15.51
N ASN A 90 1.98 -2.09 -16.54
CA ASN A 90 3.30 -2.52 -16.98
C ASN A 90 4.14 -1.35 -17.52
N GLN A 91 3.53 -0.41 -18.25
CA GLN A 91 4.22 0.78 -18.73
C GLN A 91 4.69 1.67 -17.58
N THR A 92 3.89 1.83 -16.54
CA THR A 92 4.26 2.59 -15.36
C THR A 92 5.43 1.92 -14.63
N MET A 93 5.40 0.61 -14.42
CA MET A 93 6.52 -0.12 -13.82
C MET A 93 7.81 0.05 -14.66
N SER A 94 7.70 -0.06 -15.98
CA SER A 94 8.83 0.15 -16.90
C SER A 94 9.40 1.57 -16.82
N ARG A 95 8.54 2.61 -16.79
CA ARG A 95 8.97 4.02 -16.64
C ARG A 95 9.67 4.29 -15.30
N LEU A 96 9.25 3.58 -14.26
CA LEU A 96 9.90 3.63 -12.94
C LEU A 96 11.22 2.86 -12.90
N GLY A 97 11.59 2.13 -13.97
CA GLY A 97 12.81 1.33 -14.03
C GLY A 97 12.69 -0.05 -13.38
N LEU A 98 11.49 -0.47 -12.99
CA LEU A 98 11.21 -1.74 -12.31
C LEU A 98 11.12 -2.86 -13.35
N ARG A 99 12.28 -3.36 -13.76
CA ARG A 99 12.43 -4.21 -14.96
C ARG A 99 11.93 -5.63 -14.78
N GLN A 100 11.89 -6.12 -13.55
CA GLN A 100 11.43 -7.47 -13.22
C GLN A 100 9.94 -7.51 -12.87
N THR A 101 9.31 -6.34 -12.66
CA THR A 101 7.91 -6.27 -12.24
C THR A 101 6.99 -6.26 -13.46
N ARG A 102 6.19 -7.33 -13.58
CA ARG A 102 5.28 -7.53 -14.70
C ARG A 102 3.99 -8.20 -14.28
N LEU A 103 2.87 -7.59 -14.65
CA LEU A 103 1.53 -8.15 -14.59
C LEU A 103 1.20 -8.78 -15.95
N ALA A 104 1.28 -10.11 -16.06
CA ALA A 104 1.08 -10.81 -17.34
C ALA A 104 -0.39 -10.85 -17.73
N ASP A 105 -1.30 -11.11 -16.77
CA ASP A 105 -2.74 -11.20 -17.00
C ASP A 105 -3.53 -10.78 -15.76
N TYR A 106 -4.86 -10.92 -15.79
CA TYR A 106 -5.73 -10.85 -14.62
C TYR A 106 -5.30 -11.90 -13.58
N ILE A 107 -5.67 -11.66 -12.33
CA ILE A 107 -5.46 -12.66 -11.27
C ILE A 107 -6.41 -13.83 -11.51
N ARG A 108 -5.84 -15.02 -11.65
CA ARG A 108 -6.57 -16.28 -11.83
C ARG A 108 -6.00 -17.33 -10.89
N SER A 109 -6.81 -17.83 -9.98
CA SER A 109 -6.40 -18.88 -9.03
C SER A 109 -6.20 -20.24 -9.71
N ASP A 110 -6.85 -20.46 -10.85
CA ASP A 110 -6.74 -21.64 -11.72
C ASP A 110 -5.69 -21.49 -12.85
N GLY A 111 -5.08 -20.29 -12.99
CA GLY A 111 -4.09 -19.98 -14.02
C GLY A 111 -2.64 -20.14 -13.55
N ASP A 112 -1.70 -19.96 -14.47
CA ASP A 112 -0.27 -19.90 -14.12
C ASP A 112 0.08 -18.52 -13.56
N ILE A 113 -0.25 -18.32 -12.27
CA ILE A 113 0.07 -17.10 -11.52
C ILE A 113 1.58 -16.90 -11.30
N ARG A 114 2.43 -17.84 -11.72
CA ARG A 114 3.90 -17.66 -11.75
C ARG A 114 4.35 -16.68 -12.82
N GLU A 115 3.50 -16.35 -13.78
CA GLU A 115 3.76 -15.30 -14.77
C GLU A 115 3.65 -13.87 -14.19
N LEU A 116 3.08 -13.71 -13.00
CA LEU A 116 3.13 -12.45 -12.25
C LEU A 116 4.51 -12.34 -11.61
N ARG A 117 5.34 -11.46 -12.12
CA ARG A 117 6.77 -11.40 -11.79
C ARG A 117 7.14 -10.09 -11.09
N THR A 118 8.16 -10.19 -10.24
CA THR A 118 8.83 -9.05 -9.62
C THR A 118 10.23 -9.45 -9.14
N SER A 119 10.94 -8.54 -8.47
CA SER A 119 12.16 -8.82 -7.71
C SER A 119 12.12 -8.13 -6.35
N PRO A 120 12.94 -8.59 -5.38
CA PRO A 120 13.10 -7.87 -4.12
C PRO A 120 13.51 -6.41 -4.32
N LEU A 121 14.43 -6.15 -5.26
CA LEU A 121 14.91 -4.81 -5.59
C LEU A 121 13.77 -3.93 -6.12
N ASP A 122 12.98 -4.41 -7.08
CA ASP A 122 11.87 -3.64 -7.64
C ASP A 122 10.85 -3.28 -6.56
N MET A 123 10.53 -4.21 -5.65
CA MET A 123 9.59 -3.94 -4.56
C MET A 123 10.14 -2.97 -3.53
N THR A 124 11.43 -3.07 -3.16
CA THR A 124 12.06 -2.10 -2.25
C THR A 124 12.14 -0.72 -2.88
N GLU A 125 12.50 -0.60 -4.15
CA GLU A 125 12.53 0.67 -4.88
C GLU A 125 11.15 1.33 -4.95
N LEU A 126 10.10 0.55 -5.21
CA LEU A 126 8.73 1.03 -5.27
C LEU A 126 8.26 1.56 -3.91
N LEU A 127 8.52 0.81 -2.85
CA LEU A 127 8.19 1.20 -1.47
C LEU A 127 9.05 2.37 -0.98
N ASP A 128 10.32 2.46 -1.40
CA ASP A 128 11.20 3.59 -1.06
C ASP A 128 10.69 4.91 -1.65
N ARG A 129 10.33 4.89 -2.93
CA ARG A 129 9.72 6.07 -3.56
C ARG A 129 8.42 6.47 -2.88
N MET A 130 7.61 5.49 -2.48
CA MET A 130 6.37 5.74 -1.74
C MET A 130 6.66 6.33 -0.36
N ALA A 131 7.61 5.77 0.40
CA ALA A 131 7.99 6.23 1.73
C ALA A 131 8.55 7.66 1.76
N HIS A 132 9.14 8.10 0.64
CA HIS A 132 9.74 9.42 0.51
C HIS A 132 8.89 10.41 -0.30
N ASP A 133 7.61 10.15 -0.47
CA ASP A 133 6.67 11.00 -1.24
C ASP A 133 7.11 11.25 -2.71
N ARG A 134 7.88 10.31 -3.32
CA ARG A 134 8.52 10.46 -4.66
C ARG A 134 7.90 9.57 -5.74
N LEU A 135 6.77 8.91 -5.46
CA LEU A 135 6.20 7.95 -6.43
C LEU A 135 5.29 8.64 -7.45
N ILE A 136 4.31 9.40 -7.02
CA ILE A 136 3.37 10.17 -7.85
C ILE A 136 3.34 11.60 -7.30
N ASP A 137 2.76 11.76 -6.12
CA ASP A 137 2.74 12.95 -5.29
C ASP A 137 2.68 12.55 -3.81
N ALA A 138 2.84 13.53 -2.91
CA ALA A 138 2.89 13.27 -1.47
C ALA A 138 1.56 12.72 -0.92
N TRP A 139 0.42 13.20 -1.43
CA TRP A 139 -0.89 12.73 -0.98
C TRP A 139 -1.12 11.27 -1.40
N SER A 140 -0.87 10.95 -2.68
CA SER A 140 -0.98 9.58 -3.22
C SER A 140 -0.09 8.60 -2.47
N SER A 141 1.17 8.98 -2.21
CA SER A 141 2.14 8.15 -1.49
C SER A 141 1.65 7.82 -0.08
N ARG A 142 1.21 8.84 0.67
CA ARG A 142 0.68 8.65 2.04
C ARG A 142 -0.62 7.86 2.07
N ALA A 143 -1.51 8.07 1.10
CA ALA A 143 -2.76 7.31 0.99
C ALA A 143 -2.49 5.82 0.71
N MET A 144 -1.55 5.50 -0.18
CA MET A 144 -1.13 4.12 -0.45
C MET A 144 -0.51 3.46 0.80
N ILE A 145 0.34 4.16 1.54
CA ILE A 145 0.91 3.69 2.81
C ILE A 145 -0.19 3.41 3.84
N ALA A 146 -1.17 4.31 3.97
CA ALA A 146 -2.30 4.11 4.88
C ALA A 146 -3.11 2.85 4.54
N ILE A 147 -3.32 2.56 3.24
CA ILE A 147 -3.98 1.34 2.80
C ILE A 147 -3.14 0.10 3.13
N LEU A 148 -1.81 0.14 2.90
CA LEU A 148 -0.88 -0.95 3.23
C LEU A 148 -0.82 -1.22 4.74
N THR A 149 -0.89 -0.18 5.58
CA THR A 149 -0.93 -0.31 7.04
C THR A 149 -2.19 -1.04 7.52
N GLY A 150 -3.27 -1.00 6.75
CA GLY A 150 -4.50 -1.74 7.01
C GLY A 150 -4.45 -3.25 6.69
N GLN A 151 -3.30 -3.82 6.33
CA GLN A 151 -3.13 -5.24 6.02
C GLN A 151 -3.61 -6.13 7.18
N ARG A 152 -4.34 -7.20 6.86
CA ARG A 152 -4.91 -8.14 7.86
C ARG A 152 -4.13 -9.45 7.98
N HIS A 153 -3.28 -9.80 7.03
CA HIS A 153 -2.47 -11.01 7.04
C HIS A 153 -1.13 -10.78 7.73
N ASN A 154 -1.14 -10.65 9.07
CA ASN A 154 0.00 -10.24 9.87
C ASN A 154 0.91 -11.38 10.35
N GLY A 155 0.74 -12.59 9.81
CA GLY A 155 1.47 -13.77 10.24
C GLY A 155 2.89 -13.94 9.65
N LEU A 156 3.46 -12.93 8.98
CA LEU A 156 4.79 -12.97 8.35
C LEU A 156 5.72 -11.90 8.93
N LEU A 157 6.00 -10.81 8.20
CA LEU A 157 6.90 -9.75 8.67
C LEU A 157 6.48 -9.16 10.03
N PRO A 158 5.19 -8.88 10.33
CA PRO A 158 4.80 -8.29 11.62
C PRO A 158 4.95 -9.23 12.81
N GLU A 159 4.73 -10.53 12.61
CA GLU A 159 4.53 -11.48 13.70
C GLU A 159 5.67 -11.55 14.74
N PRO A 160 6.97 -11.56 14.35
CA PRO A 160 8.06 -11.62 15.30
C PRO A 160 8.44 -10.27 15.91
N LEU A 161 7.80 -9.17 15.48
CA LEU A 161 8.16 -7.82 15.92
C LEU A 161 7.51 -7.46 17.26
N PRO A 162 8.08 -6.52 18.03
CA PRO A 162 7.47 -6.04 19.26
C PRO A 162 6.03 -5.54 19.04
N ALA A 163 5.17 -5.81 20.03
CA ALA A 163 3.79 -5.34 19.98
C ALA A 163 3.72 -3.83 19.78
N GLY A 164 2.84 -3.38 18.89
CA GLY A 164 2.70 -1.96 18.55
C GLY A 164 3.65 -1.46 17.45
N THR A 165 4.57 -2.31 16.94
CA THR A 165 5.36 -1.94 15.76
C THR A 165 4.44 -1.73 14.57
N GLN A 166 4.38 -0.50 14.06
CA GLN A 166 3.59 -0.20 12.88
C GLN A 166 4.31 -0.70 11.61
N ILE A 167 3.56 -1.31 10.71
CA ILE A 167 4.07 -1.81 9.44
C ILE A 167 3.05 -1.60 8.33
N ALA A 168 3.51 -1.07 7.19
CA ALA A 168 2.74 -0.98 5.97
C ALA A 168 3.25 -2.07 5.02
N HIS A 169 2.45 -3.12 4.74
CA HIS A 169 2.98 -4.28 4.03
C HIS A 169 1.96 -4.98 3.14
N LYS A 170 2.45 -5.87 2.28
CA LYS A 170 1.63 -6.75 1.44
C LYS A 170 2.23 -8.12 1.34
N THR A 171 1.42 -9.13 1.70
CA THR A 171 1.76 -10.55 1.58
C THR A 171 1.45 -11.10 0.18
N GLY A 172 2.11 -12.19 -0.18
CA GLY A 172 1.83 -12.96 -1.39
C GLY A 172 2.01 -14.46 -1.14
N THR A 173 1.06 -15.29 -1.58
CA THR A 173 1.10 -16.74 -1.34
C THR A 173 0.72 -17.49 -2.62
N LEU A 174 1.53 -18.49 -3.00
CA LEU A 174 1.21 -19.57 -3.93
C LEU A 174 1.50 -20.90 -3.24
N HIS A 175 1.35 -22.02 -3.96
CA HIS A 175 1.55 -23.34 -3.37
C HIS A 175 2.99 -23.57 -2.82
N ASP A 176 4.01 -23.00 -3.46
CA ASP A 176 5.43 -23.13 -3.12
C ASP A 176 6.16 -21.78 -2.95
N THR A 177 5.38 -20.69 -2.84
CA THR A 177 5.89 -19.32 -2.82
C THR A 177 5.23 -18.57 -1.68
N LEU A 178 6.01 -17.87 -0.88
CA LEU A 178 5.54 -17.02 0.19
C LEU A 178 6.37 -15.72 0.19
N ASN A 179 5.68 -14.60 0.11
CA ASN A 179 6.29 -13.29 0.01
C ASN A 179 5.70 -12.35 1.05
N ASP A 180 6.52 -11.42 1.55
CA ASP A 180 6.03 -10.26 2.27
C ASP A 180 6.97 -9.09 2.03
N VAL A 181 6.41 -7.92 1.71
CA VAL A 181 7.16 -6.70 1.41
C VAL A 181 6.53 -5.53 2.13
N GLY A 182 7.34 -4.66 2.74
CA GLY A 182 6.76 -3.58 3.53
C GLY A 182 7.74 -2.53 4.03
N ILE A 183 7.16 -1.52 4.68
CA ILE A 183 7.84 -0.44 5.39
C ILE A 183 7.61 -0.66 6.88
N VAL A 184 8.66 -0.86 7.64
CA VAL A 184 8.61 -1.02 9.11
C VAL A 184 8.95 0.30 9.77
N TYR A 185 8.07 0.81 10.61
CA TYR A 185 8.23 2.08 11.31
C TYR A 185 8.93 1.86 12.66
N LEU A 186 10.23 1.59 12.56
CA LEU A 186 11.10 1.60 13.74
C LEU A 186 11.41 3.05 14.13
N SER A 187 11.28 3.38 15.41
CA SER A 187 11.59 4.71 15.91
C SER A 187 13.02 5.13 15.50
N HIS A 188 13.15 6.33 14.93
CA HIS A 188 14.41 6.92 14.43
C HIS A 188 15.14 6.16 13.31
N ALA A 189 14.64 4.99 12.89
CA ALA A 189 15.24 4.21 11.80
C ALA A 189 14.18 3.40 11.02
N PRO A 190 13.14 4.04 10.42
CA PRO A 190 12.22 3.30 9.56
C PRO A 190 12.99 2.64 8.42
N TYR A 191 12.57 1.44 8.04
CA TYR A 191 13.25 0.70 6.98
C TYR A 191 12.28 -0.02 6.06
N ILE A 192 12.76 -0.36 4.88
CA ILE A 192 12.02 -1.13 3.88
C ILE A 192 12.61 -2.53 3.83
N ILE A 193 11.73 -3.52 3.76
CA ILE A 193 12.11 -4.92 3.67
C ILE A 193 11.26 -5.63 2.63
N ALA A 194 11.90 -6.41 1.77
CA ALA A 194 11.24 -7.28 0.81
C ALA A 194 11.82 -8.69 0.91
N VAL A 195 11.00 -9.64 1.34
CA VAL A 195 11.38 -11.05 1.42
C VAL A 195 10.49 -11.84 0.47
N LEU A 196 11.10 -12.31 -0.61
CA LEU A 196 10.44 -13.13 -1.61
C LEU A 196 11.05 -14.53 -1.60
N THR A 197 10.20 -15.55 -1.62
CA THR A 197 10.65 -16.95 -1.63
C THR A 197 9.91 -17.73 -2.72
N THR A 198 10.52 -18.78 -3.23
CA THR A 198 9.90 -19.69 -4.21
C THR A 198 10.56 -21.06 -4.13
N GLY A 199 9.88 -22.09 -4.63
CA GLY A 199 10.39 -23.47 -4.54
C GLY A 199 10.44 -23.99 -3.09
N LEU A 200 9.58 -23.48 -2.22
CA LEU A 200 9.52 -23.87 -0.82
C LEU A 200 9.06 -25.34 -0.69
N PRO A 201 9.71 -26.14 0.17
CA PRO A 201 9.24 -27.49 0.46
C PRO A 201 7.88 -27.47 1.18
N THR A 202 7.64 -26.46 2.00
CA THR A 202 6.35 -26.19 2.66
C THR A 202 6.18 -24.69 2.89
N LEU A 203 4.95 -24.21 2.94
CA LEU A 203 4.67 -22.81 3.31
C LEU A 203 5.11 -22.50 4.75
N ASP A 204 5.16 -23.48 5.62
CA ASP A 204 5.64 -23.29 6.99
C ASP A 204 7.13 -22.97 7.05
N ALA A 205 7.95 -23.66 6.25
CA ALA A 205 9.37 -23.32 6.09
C ALA A 205 9.54 -21.86 5.61
N GLY A 206 8.70 -21.42 4.67
CA GLY A 206 8.67 -20.02 4.21
C GLY A 206 8.28 -19.04 5.32
N ARG A 207 7.27 -19.38 6.15
CA ARG A 207 6.89 -18.54 7.31
C ARG A 207 8.04 -18.38 8.29
N GLN A 208 8.68 -19.48 8.67
CA GLN A 208 9.81 -19.46 9.59
C GLN A 208 10.96 -18.62 9.02
N PHE A 209 11.27 -18.77 7.74
CA PHE A 209 12.31 -18.00 7.07
C PHE A 209 12.00 -16.49 7.08
N ILE A 210 10.79 -16.08 6.63
CA ILE A 210 10.40 -14.66 6.57
C ILE A 210 10.40 -14.03 7.97
N ARG A 211 9.86 -14.73 8.97
CA ARG A 211 9.87 -14.29 10.37
C ARG A 211 11.29 -14.16 10.91
N GLY A 212 12.16 -15.12 10.63
CA GLY A 212 13.57 -15.06 11.01
C GLY A 212 14.30 -13.85 10.42
N VAL A 213 14.11 -13.59 9.13
CA VAL A 213 14.67 -12.41 8.45
C VAL A 213 14.12 -11.11 9.04
N SER A 214 12.80 -11.04 9.27
CA SER A 214 12.16 -9.87 9.86
C SER A 214 12.70 -9.56 11.25
N ARG A 215 12.80 -10.57 12.12
CA ARG A 215 13.34 -10.43 13.47
C ARG A 215 14.79 -9.96 13.47
N LEU A 216 15.63 -10.61 12.66
CA LEU A 216 17.05 -10.25 12.56
C LEU A 216 17.22 -8.80 12.07
N ALA A 217 16.50 -8.41 11.03
CA ALA A 217 16.55 -7.06 10.51
C ALA A 217 16.12 -6.02 11.56
N TYR A 218 15.03 -6.31 12.28
CA TYR A 218 14.56 -5.42 13.35
C TYR A 218 15.59 -5.28 14.46
N ASP A 219 16.12 -6.40 14.99
CA ASP A 219 17.04 -6.38 16.11
C ASP A 219 18.34 -5.63 15.78
N GLU A 220 18.88 -5.80 14.56
CA GLU A 220 20.09 -5.10 14.13
C GLU A 220 19.85 -3.60 13.87
N LEU A 221 18.73 -3.25 13.24
CA LEU A 221 18.41 -1.85 13.00
C LEU A 221 18.00 -1.11 14.26
N ALA A 222 17.40 -1.79 15.25
CA ALA A 222 17.11 -1.21 16.56
C ALA A 222 18.40 -0.85 17.31
N LYS A 223 19.43 -1.69 17.24
CA LYS A 223 20.77 -1.35 17.79
C LYS A 223 21.36 -0.12 17.11
N PHE A 224 21.25 -0.04 15.80
CA PHE A 224 21.72 1.12 15.03
C PHE A 224 20.93 2.40 15.38
N ALA A 225 19.60 2.31 15.53
CA ALA A 225 18.75 3.42 15.96
C ALA A 225 19.20 3.95 17.35
N SER A 226 19.37 3.07 18.32
CA SER A 226 19.84 3.42 19.66
C SER A 226 21.25 4.04 19.65
N TRP A 227 22.14 3.51 18.83
CA TRP A 227 23.46 4.09 18.64
C TRP A 227 23.38 5.52 18.09
N ARG A 228 22.52 5.75 17.08
CA ARG A 228 22.29 7.10 16.52
C ARG A 228 21.74 8.07 17.55
N GLU A 229 20.79 7.67 18.37
CA GLU A 229 20.25 8.50 19.45
C GLU A 229 21.34 8.90 20.47
N THR A 230 22.17 7.93 20.88
CA THR A 230 23.23 8.14 21.86
C THR A 230 24.38 9.00 21.30
N ASN A 231 24.67 8.88 19.99
CA ASN A 231 25.78 9.57 19.32
C ASN A 231 25.31 10.70 18.39
N ALA A 232 24.02 11.05 18.41
CA ALA A 232 23.57 12.25 17.73
C ALA A 232 24.36 13.44 18.30
N LEU A 233 25.15 14.10 17.43
CA LEU A 233 25.78 15.35 17.79
C LEU A 233 24.66 16.29 18.30
N PRO A 234 24.83 16.92 19.48
CA PRO A 234 23.85 17.90 19.93
C PRO A 234 23.64 18.87 18.76
N THR A 235 22.39 19.03 18.34
CA THR A 235 22.03 19.98 17.30
C THR A 235 22.72 21.27 17.66
N LEU A 236 23.78 21.63 16.92
CA LEU A 236 24.48 22.88 17.11
C LEU A 236 23.39 23.94 17.03
N LEU A 237 23.08 24.44 18.23
CA LEU A 237 22.22 25.57 18.59
C LEU A 237 21.50 26.15 17.37
N ALA A 238 20.18 26.08 17.36
CA ALA A 238 19.39 27.02 16.60
C ALA A 238 20.05 28.40 16.78
N PRO A 239 20.39 29.14 15.72
CA PRO A 239 20.99 30.43 15.87
C PRO A 239 20.13 31.20 16.89
N ALA A 240 20.76 31.65 17.95
CA ALA A 240 20.10 32.49 18.94
C ALA A 240 19.38 33.56 18.12
N SER A 241 18.05 33.62 18.26
CA SER A 241 17.26 34.70 17.68
C SER A 241 17.92 35.99 18.18
N ALA A 242 18.78 36.59 17.35
CA ALA A 242 19.28 37.92 17.59
C ALA A 242 18.05 38.83 17.56
N ALA A 243 17.57 39.19 18.73
CA ALA A 243 16.62 40.26 18.86
C ALA A 243 17.26 41.48 18.20
N LEU A 244 16.74 41.87 17.04
CA LEU A 244 17.10 43.09 16.36
C LEU A 244 16.84 44.23 17.36
N PRO A 245 17.84 45.10 17.66
CA PRO A 245 17.60 46.29 18.45
C PRO A 245 16.63 47.18 17.66
N ALA A 246 15.62 47.69 18.34
CA ALA A 246 14.68 48.66 17.80
C ALA A 246 15.45 49.84 17.22
N ALA A 247 15.43 50.00 15.94
CA ALA A 247 15.97 51.20 15.25
C ALA A 247 15.02 52.37 15.55
N SER A 248 15.49 53.30 16.35
CA SER A 248 14.93 54.65 16.51
C SER A 248 15.09 55.39 15.18
N GLY A 249 14.07 56.15 14.84
CA GLY A 249 13.87 56.79 13.56
C GLY A 249 14.96 57.68 12.99
N ALA A 250 15.01 57.72 11.69
CA ALA A 250 15.40 58.87 10.87
C ALA A 250 14.70 58.80 9.54
N SER A 251 13.91 59.80 9.26
CA SER A 251 13.32 60.18 7.98
C SER A 251 14.42 60.54 6.98
N THR A 252 14.27 60.06 5.70
CA THR A 252 14.55 60.86 4.50
C THR A 252 14.03 60.12 3.29
N ASP A 253 13.09 60.73 2.66
CA ASP A 253 12.77 61.03 1.29
C ASP A 253 13.70 60.42 0.19
N VAL A 254 13.14 59.56 -0.69
CA VAL A 254 13.45 59.49 -2.12
C VAL A 254 12.25 58.90 -2.87
N SER A 255 11.86 59.65 -3.91
CA SER A 255 10.76 59.42 -4.82
C SER A 255 11.08 58.37 -5.93
N PRO A 256 10.12 58.11 -6.83
CA PRO A 256 9.77 56.76 -7.30
C PRO A 256 10.23 56.48 -8.72
N ASP A 257 10.44 55.22 -9.06
CA ASP A 257 10.19 54.65 -10.39
C ASP A 257 10.58 53.16 -10.40
N GLU A 258 9.60 52.29 -10.33
CA GLU A 258 9.65 51.03 -11.08
C GLU A 258 8.26 50.40 -11.18
N LYS A 259 7.90 50.13 -12.41
CA LYS A 259 6.61 49.74 -12.89
C LYS A 259 6.12 48.38 -12.31
N MET A 260 5.05 48.48 -11.60
CA MET A 260 4.23 47.35 -11.14
C MET A 260 3.46 46.72 -12.31
N TRP A 261 3.61 45.41 -12.46
CA TRP A 261 2.70 44.62 -13.29
C TRP A 261 1.39 44.40 -12.51
N SER A 262 0.28 44.85 -13.10
CA SER A 262 -1.08 44.63 -12.58
C SER A 262 -1.84 43.69 -13.50
N PRO A 263 -2.58 42.69 -12.98
CA PRO A 263 -3.48 41.92 -13.79
C PRO A 263 -4.80 42.69 -14.05
N PRO A 264 -5.52 42.42 -15.17
CA PRO A 264 -6.70 43.19 -15.56
C PRO A 264 -7.93 42.83 -14.68
N ALA A 265 -8.65 43.87 -14.33
CA ALA A 265 -9.91 43.82 -13.61
C ALA A 265 -11.08 43.45 -14.54
N GLY A 266 -11.99 42.65 -14.03
CA GLY A 266 -13.30 42.40 -14.63
C GLY A 266 -14.23 41.81 -13.59
N THR A 267 -15.03 42.68 -12.98
CA THR A 267 -16.20 42.38 -12.15
C THR A 267 -17.46 42.27 -13.03
N PRO A 268 -18.64 41.74 -12.59
CA PRO A 268 -19.27 42.15 -11.35
C PRO A 268 -19.92 41.06 -10.47
N ASP A 269 -19.94 41.38 -9.24
CA ASP A 269 -20.87 41.24 -8.13
C ASP A 269 -22.21 40.52 -8.37
N ALA A 270 -22.47 39.48 -7.52
CA ALA A 270 -23.80 39.17 -7.03
C ALA A 270 -23.70 38.37 -5.71
N SER A 271 -23.90 39.08 -4.64
CA SER A 271 -24.55 38.79 -3.35
C SER A 271 -24.81 37.36 -2.90
N SER A 272 -24.36 37.12 -1.65
CA SER A 272 -25.01 36.40 -0.53
C SER A 272 -25.50 34.96 -0.79
N ASP A 273 -24.92 33.98 -0.07
CA ASP A 273 -25.56 33.32 1.06
C ASP A 273 -24.78 32.05 1.49
N ALA A 274 -24.65 31.97 2.81
CA ALA A 274 -24.59 30.77 3.62
C ALA A 274 -23.75 29.56 3.17
N GLN A 275 -22.60 29.41 3.81
CA GLN A 275 -21.86 28.19 3.94
C GLN A 275 -22.68 27.12 4.68
N PRO A 276 -23.01 25.96 4.08
CA PRO A 276 -23.55 24.85 4.86
C PRO A 276 -22.45 24.14 5.63
N ALA A 277 -22.68 23.99 6.93
CA ALA A 277 -21.85 23.24 7.86
C ALA A 277 -21.65 21.80 7.38
N SER A 278 -20.42 21.31 7.50
CA SER A 278 -20.06 19.89 7.28
C SER A 278 -20.88 18.98 8.21
N PRO A 279 -21.47 17.88 7.70
CA PRO A 279 -22.17 16.94 8.55
C PRO A 279 -21.15 16.19 9.43
N PRO A 280 -21.51 15.83 10.69
CA PRO A 280 -20.64 15.05 11.57
C PRO A 280 -20.44 13.63 11.00
N LEU A 281 -19.24 13.10 11.19
CA LEU A 281 -18.90 11.71 10.90
C LEU A 281 -19.84 10.76 11.66
N PRO A 282 -20.40 9.72 11.02
CA PRO A 282 -21.20 8.74 11.73
C PRO A 282 -20.32 7.94 12.68
N SER A 283 -20.72 7.88 13.96
CA SER A 283 -20.16 7.01 14.98
C SER A 283 -20.19 5.56 14.50
N ALA A 284 -19.09 4.85 14.70
CA ALA A 284 -18.99 3.42 14.44
C ALA A 284 -20.00 2.66 15.29
N THR A 285 -21.10 2.27 14.69
CA THR A 285 -22.02 1.29 15.27
C THR A 285 -21.44 -0.08 15.00
N ALA A 286 -21.20 -0.84 16.06
CA ALA A 286 -20.75 -2.23 16.00
C ALA A 286 -21.70 -3.04 15.10
N ALA A 287 -21.12 -3.78 14.16
CA ALA A 287 -21.85 -4.75 13.37
C ALA A 287 -22.31 -5.91 14.26
N PRO A 288 -23.52 -6.45 14.06
CA PRO A 288 -23.98 -7.61 14.82
C PRO A 288 -23.17 -8.85 14.45
N ASP A 289 -22.80 -9.63 15.48
CA ASP A 289 -22.18 -10.93 15.37
C ASP A 289 -23.08 -11.89 14.56
N LEU A 290 -22.58 -12.34 13.42
CA LEU A 290 -23.18 -13.46 12.69
C LEU A 290 -22.62 -14.77 13.26
N PRO A 291 -23.48 -15.78 13.54
CA PRO A 291 -23.03 -17.05 14.08
C PRO A 291 -22.16 -17.82 13.08
N LEU A 292 -21.07 -18.39 13.59
CA LEU A 292 -20.21 -19.32 12.85
C LEU A 292 -21.00 -20.57 12.42
N PRO A 293 -20.81 -21.08 11.19
CA PRO A 293 -21.39 -22.35 10.79
C PRO A 293 -20.76 -23.50 11.57
N ALA A 294 -21.61 -24.41 12.05
CA ALA A 294 -21.22 -25.60 12.80
C ALA A 294 -20.27 -26.48 11.96
N ALA A 295 -19.22 -26.98 12.62
CA ALA A 295 -18.29 -27.94 12.04
C ALA A 295 -19.03 -29.21 11.60
N SER A 296 -18.96 -29.52 10.32
CA SER A 296 -19.46 -30.81 9.77
C SER A 296 -18.55 -31.93 10.24
N ALA A 297 -19.13 -32.92 10.89
CA ALA A 297 -18.47 -34.12 11.37
C ALA A 297 -17.91 -34.94 10.20
N ALA A 298 -16.66 -35.39 10.33
CA ALA A 298 -16.02 -36.31 9.42
C ALA A 298 -16.74 -37.69 9.42
N PRO A 299 -16.85 -38.37 8.26
CA PRO A 299 -17.39 -39.73 8.24
C PRO A 299 -16.40 -40.74 8.82
N SER A 300 -16.90 -41.56 9.74
CA SER A 300 -16.25 -42.70 10.34
C SER A 300 -15.83 -43.74 9.30
N SER A 301 -14.56 -44.16 9.35
CA SER A 301 -14.04 -45.30 8.59
C SER A 301 -14.71 -46.61 9.02
N ALA A 302 -15.46 -47.25 8.13
CA ALA A 302 -15.93 -48.59 8.32
C ALA A 302 -14.85 -49.59 7.83
N ALA A 303 -14.61 -50.58 8.68
CA ALA A 303 -13.67 -51.70 8.52
C ALA A 303 -14.02 -52.58 7.33
N THR A 304 -13.03 -53.08 6.64
CA THR A 304 -13.11 -54.26 5.74
C THR A 304 -13.20 -55.55 6.52
N PRO A 305 -14.03 -56.53 6.13
CA PRO A 305 -13.82 -57.89 6.52
C PRO A 305 -13.00 -58.67 5.51
N ASP A 306 -12.07 -59.39 6.04
CA ASP A 306 -11.28 -60.46 5.46
C ASP A 306 -12.18 -61.60 4.85
N GLY A 307 -11.68 -62.26 3.81
CA GLY A 307 -12.27 -63.53 3.47
C GLY A 307 -12.05 -64.05 2.04
N ARG A 308 -10.98 -64.80 1.83
CA ARG A 308 -10.66 -65.81 0.83
C ARG A 308 -10.09 -65.36 -0.50
#